data_b9b0a38a43ef26a7441f769d24f7458e
#
_entry.id   b9b0a38a43ef26a7441f769d24f7458e
#
_cell.length_a   1.000
_cell.length_b   1.000
_cell.length_c   1.000
_cell.angle_alpha   90.00
_cell.angle_beta   90.00
_cell.angle_gamma   90.00
#
_symmetry.space_group_name_H-M   'P 1'
#
loop_
_entity.id
_entity.type
_entity.pdbx_description
1 polymer ?
#
loop_
_entity_poly.entity_id
_entity_poly.type
_entity_poly.pdbx_seq_one_letter_code
_entity_poly.pdbx_strand_id
1 'polypeptide(L)'
;MSQGDAASGSPASGAAAGVETAGGVSVGAGATGIGNAIPAEGHNTAAAASPEPYPSRNGAPVSHRPLGILAALPQELGDLIDAMRAESGVRTITHGRRDYHLGTVHGTPCVVTLARVGKVAAAATVSALIHAFDVEAVVFTGVAGGVGAEVRVGDIVVADTLLQHDLDASPLFPRFEVPLLGMSRFAADATLADRLAAACERFVAEEGAASAARFGTREPRVHRGLIISGDQFVASAVGVQALRDALPDALAVEMEGAAIAQVCHEYGVPCAVVRTISDTADDHATQSFVSFLTEIAGTYSNAILTRFLGARGAV
;
A
#
# COMPACT_ATOMS: atom_id res chain seq x y z
N MET A 1 -61.00 -36.28 -0.30
CA MET A 1 -61.29 -36.86 1.02
C MET A 1 -60.32 -36.22 1.96
N SER A 2 -60.87 -35.25 2.57
CA SER A 2 -61.22 -34.98 3.98
C SER A 2 -60.08 -34.19 4.63
N GLN A 3 -60.17 -32.84 4.78
CA GLN A 3 -60.90 -32.05 5.80
C GLN A 3 -60.38 -32.34 7.21
N GLY A 4 -59.90 -31.34 7.91
CA GLY A 4 -60.51 -30.51 8.93
C GLY A 4 -59.41 -29.78 9.66
N ASP A 5 -59.49 -28.48 9.68
CA ASP A 5 -60.08 -27.50 10.64
C ASP A 5 -59.22 -27.24 11.88
N ALA A 6 -58.70 -26.06 12.03
CA ALA A 6 -59.20 -24.78 12.60
C ALA A 6 -59.40 -24.77 14.10
N ALA A 7 -58.76 -23.81 14.79
CA ALA A 7 -59.33 -22.90 15.82
C ALA A 7 -58.13 -22.26 16.62
N SER A 8 -57.85 -21.02 16.51
CA SER A 8 -58.47 -19.82 17.16
C SER A 8 -58.30 -19.79 18.69
N GLY A 9 -57.65 -18.74 19.19
CA GLY A 9 -57.61 -18.40 20.60
C GLY A 9 -56.64 -17.27 20.96
N SER A 10 -57.08 -16.04 20.79
CA SER A 10 -56.71 -14.88 21.63
C SER A 10 -57.97 -14.53 22.44
N PRO A 11 -58.01 -13.73 23.50
CA PRO A 11 -57.11 -12.81 24.14
C PRO A 11 -57.18 -12.82 25.71
N ALA A 12 -56.43 -11.95 26.38
CA ALA A 12 -56.81 -11.12 27.54
C ALA A 12 -55.53 -10.58 28.23
N SER A 13 -55.24 -9.30 28.25
CA SER A 13 -55.66 -8.19 29.12
C SER A 13 -55.35 -8.43 30.63
N GLY A 14 -54.55 -7.51 31.18
CA GLY A 14 -54.43 -7.36 32.63
C GLY A 14 -53.17 -6.59 33.02
N ALA A 15 -53.36 -5.32 33.14
CA ALA A 15 -53.38 -4.46 34.32
C ALA A 15 -52.01 -3.91 34.76
N ALA A 16 -52.02 -2.59 34.78
CA ALA A 16 -51.04 -1.69 35.35
C ALA A 16 -50.92 -1.84 36.89
N ALA A 17 -49.73 -1.65 37.40
CA ALA A 17 -49.49 -1.16 38.74
C ALA A 17 -48.29 -0.22 38.72
N GLY A 18 -48.56 1.04 38.99
CA GLY A 18 -47.55 2.06 39.22
C GLY A 18 -46.95 1.88 40.63
N VAL A 19 -45.70 2.20 40.75
CA VAL A 19 -45.07 2.56 42.04
C VAL A 19 -44.14 3.75 41.82
N GLU A 20 -44.32 4.65 42.71
CA GLU A 20 -43.88 5.98 42.97
C GLU A 20 -42.38 6.29 42.84
N THR A 21 -42.20 7.55 42.53
CA THR A 21 -41.03 8.41 42.66
C THR A 21 -40.38 8.40 44.05
N ALA A 22 -39.07 8.30 44.13
CA ALA A 22 -38.27 9.02 45.12
C ALA A 22 -36.80 9.10 44.72
N GLY A 23 -36.19 10.27 44.81
CA GLY A 23 -34.76 10.46 44.99
C GLY A 23 -34.03 11.12 43.84
N GLY A 24 -34.25 12.42 43.61
CA GLY A 24 -33.34 13.27 42.89
C GLY A 24 -31.98 13.34 43.60
N VAL A 25 -30.95 12.84 42.97
CA VAL A 25 -29.56 13.19 43.29
C VAL A 25 -29.07 14.10 42.19
N SER A 26 -28.99 15.37 42.46
CA SER A 26 -28.29 16.36 41.66
C SER A 26 -26.78 16.03 41.73
N VAL A 27 -26.25 15.43 40.68
CA VAL A 27 -24.80 15.37 40.50
C VAL A 27 -24.36 16.66 39.84
N GLY A 28 -23.73 17.51 40.65
CA GLY A 28 -23.13 18.74 40.20
C GLY A 28 -22.16 18.49 39.06
N ALA A 29 -22.29 19.28 38.01
CA ALA A 29 -21.35 19.38 36.93
C ALA A 29 -20.02 19.94 37.45
N GLY A 30 -19.12 19.06 37.86
CA GLY A 30 -17.73 19.35 38.08
C GLY A 30 -16.99 19.06 36.77
N ALA A 31 -16.99 20.01 35.85
CA ALA A 31 -16.08 20.02 34.75
C ALA A 31 -14.66 20.27 35.27
N THR A 32 -13.97 19.21 35.68
CA THR A 32 -12.51 19.26 35.79
C THR A 32 -11.96 18.99 34.40
N GLY A 33 -11.70 20.08 33.69
CA GLY A 33 -10.96 20.04 32.42
C GLY A 33 -9.63 19.35 32.62
N ILE A 34 -9.43 18.22 31.94
CA ILE A 34 -8.09 17.71 31.64
C ILE A 34 -7.56 18.59 30.51
N GLY A 35 -7.28 19.84 30.89
CA GLY A 35 -6.57 20.78 30.04
C GLY A 35 -5.08 20.61 30.20
N ASN A 36 -4.54 19.46 29.81
CA ASN A 36 -3.18 19.40 29.37
C ASN A 36 -3.20 19.49 27.84
N ALA A 37 -3.39 20.72 27.34
CA ALA A 37 -3.01 21.07 25.99
C ALA A 37 -1.56 20.64 25.82
N ILE A 38 -1.30 19.67 24.94
CA ILE A 38 0.02 19.46 24.36
C ILE A 38 0.40 20.82 23.79
N PRO A 39 1.51 21.47 24.25
CA PRO A 39 1.89 22.76 23.71
C PRO A 39 1.98 22.62 22.20
N ALA A 40 1.27 23.44 21.45
CA ALA A 40 1.53 23.64 20.05
C ALA A 40 2.90 24.31 19.97
N GLU A 41 3.95 23.50 19.93
CA GLU A 41 5.26 23.99 19.54
C GLU A 41 5.11 24.52 18.12
N GLY A 42 5.50 25.79 17.98
CA GLY A 42 5.24 26.58 16.79
C GLY A 42 5.54 25.82 15.51
N HIS A 43 4.61 25.85 14.59
CA HIS A 43 4.76 25.40 13.22
C HIS A 43 6.00 26.10 12.62
N ASN A 44 7.14 25.43 12.67
CA ASN A 44 8.31 25.85 11.94
C ASN A 44 8.06 25.55 10.47
N THR A 45 7.57 26.56 9.72
CA THR A 45 7.41 26.54 8.27
C THR A 45 8.74 26.64 7.53
N ALA A 46 9.84 26.28 8.14
CA ALA A 46 11.07 26.02 7.42
C ALA A 46 10.85 24.80 6.55
N ALA A 47 10.94 24.97 5.23
CA ALA A 47 11.01 23.87 4.27
C ALA A 47 11.95 22.81 4.87
N ALA A 48 11.41 21.62 5.12
CA ALA A 48 12.16 20.54 5.70
C ALA A 48 13.38 20.28 4.81
N ALA A 49 14.54 20.66 5.28
CA ALA A 49 15.80 20.27 4.68
C ALA A 49 15.77 18.73 4.64
N SER A 50 16.10 18.15 3.49
CA SER A 50 16.26 16.68 3.39
C SER A 50 17.08 16.20 4.56
N PRO A 51 16.63 15.18 5.33
CA PRO A 51 17.37 14.72 6.47
C PRO A 51 18.79 14.34 6.04
N GLU A 52 19.78 14.73 6.86
CA GLU A 52 21.17 14.35 6.61
C GLU A 52 21.27 12.84 6.44
N PRO A 53 21.99 12.33 5.42
CA PRO A 53 22.12 10.89 5.21
C PRO A 53 22.69 10.22 6.47
N TYR A 54 22.01 9.20 6.93
CA TYR A 54 22.43 8.41 8.09
C TYR A 54 23.84 7.86 7.84
N PRO A 55 24.81 8.03 8.76
CA PRO A 55 26.17 7.59 8.54
C PRO A 55 26.22 6.08 8.27
N SER A 56 26.85 5.66 7.18
CA SER A 56 27.05 4.25 6.86
C SER A 56 27.72 3.53 8.03
N ARG A 57 27.11 2.47 8.53
CA ARG A 57 27.60 1.75 9.73
C ARG A 57 28.91 1.00 9.53
N ASN A 58 29.39 0.82 8.32
CA ASN A 58 30.59 0.02 8.03
C ASN A 58 31.50 0.78 7.07
N GLY A 59 32.31 1.69 7.49
CA GLY A 59 33.30 2.50 6.77
C GLY A 59 34.08 1.88 5.57
N ALA A 60 33.48 0.96 4.83
CA ALA A 60 33.98 0.44 3.58
C ALA A 60 33.59 1.37 2.42
N PRO A 61 34.47 1.60 1.43
CA PRO A 61 34.10 2.36 0.24
C PRO A 61 33.00 1.64 -0.50
N VAL A 62 31.79 2.23 -0.50
CA VAL A 62 30.59 1.64 -1.10
C VAL A 62 30.69 1.80 -2.61
N SER A 63 31.12 0.77 -3.32
CA SER A 63 31.08 0.84 -4.78
C SER A 63 29.64 0.81 -5.32
N HIS A 64 28.69 0.16 -4.67
CA HIS A 64 27.24 0.21 -5.01
C HIS A 64 26.42 -0.42 -3.89
N ARG A 65 25.66 0.40 -3.15
CA ARG A 65 24.64 -0.09 -2.22
C ARG A 65 23.53 -0.79 -3.00
N PRO A 66 22.94 -1.90 -2.49
CA PRO A 66 21.92 -2.64 -3.23
C PRO A 66 20.58 -1.88 -3.29
N LEU A 67 19.83 -2.13 -4.34
CA LEU A 67 18.44 -1.71 -4.44
C LEU A 67 17.56 -2.69 -3.64
N GLY A 68 16.71 -2.18 -2.75
CA GLY A 68 15.67 -2.97 -2.10
C GLY A 68 14.45 -3.14 -3.01
N ILE A 69 14.06 -4.38 -3.30
CA ILE A 69 12.86 -4.68 -4.08
C ILE A 69 11.90 -5.49 -3.22
N LEU A 70 10.67 -5.00 -3.08
CA LEU A 70 9.63 -5.64 -2.30
C LEU A 70 8.40 -5.95 -3.14
N ALA A 71 7.72 -7.03 -2.76
CA ALA A 71 6.32 -7.30 -3.09
C ALA A 71 5.60 -7.82 -1.84
N ALA A 72 4.28 -7.78 -1.80
CA ALA A 72 3.53 -8.33 -0.67
C ALA A 72 3.43 -9.86 -0.75
N LEU A 73 3.20 -10.39 -1.94
CA LEU A 73 2.93 -11.80 -2.21
C LEU A 73 3.96 -12.39 -3.19
N PRO A 74 4.23 -13.71 -3.12
CA PRO A 74 5.21 -14.36 -4.01
C PRO A 74 4.93 -14.17 -5.50
N GLN A 75 3.66 -14.24 -5.89
CA GLN A 75 3.23 -14.11 -7.28
C GLN A 75 3.57 -12.74 -7.89
N GLU A 76 3.64 -11.71 -7.06
CA GLU A 76 3.96 -10.34 -7.50
C GLU A 76 5.44 -10.13 -7.85
N LEU A 77 6.34 -11.01 -7.40
CA LEU A 77 7.75 -10.98 -7.79
C LEU A 77 8.01 -11.65 -9.14
N GLY A 78 7.11 -12.51 -9.60
CA GLY A 78 7.33 -13.32 -10.80
C GLY A 78 8.63 -14.11 -10.71
N ASP A 79 9.41 -14.12 -11.81
CA ASP A 79 10.65 -14.89 -11.94
C ASP A 79 11.90 -14.11 -11.47
N LEU A 80 11.74 -12.98 -10.76
CA LEU A 80 12.86 -12.10 -10.40
C LEU A 80 13.95 -12.79 -9.59
N ILE A 81 13.56 -13.65 -8.63
CA ILE A 81 14.52 -14.41 -7.82
C ILE A 81 15.24 -15.47 -8.66
N ASP A 82 14.56 -16.07 -9.64
CA ASP A 82 15.17 -17.04 -10.55
C ASP A 82 16.12 -16.35 -11.53
N ALA A 83 15.78 -15.17 -12.03
CA ALA A 83 16.69 -14.35 -12.83
C ALA A 83 17.95 -13.98 -12.02
N MET A 84 17.80 -13.56 -10.77
CA MET A 84 18.92 -13.29 -9.87
C MET A 84 19.81 -14.54 -9.67
N ARG A 85 19.18 -15.72 -9.48
CA ARG A 85 19.90 -16.99 -9.31
C ARG A 85 20.69 -17.38 -10.54
N ALA A 86 20.14 -17.17 -11.72
CA ALA A 86 20.78 -17.46 -12.98
C ALA A 86 21.98 -16.54 -13.28
N GLU A 87 21.91 -15.27 -12.88
CA GLU A 87 22.95 -14.28 -13.18
C GLU A 87 24.13 -14.34 -12.20
N SER A 88 23.89 -14.34 -10.89
CA SER A 88 24.94 -14.16 -9.87
C SER A 88 24.91 -15.19 -8.74
N GLY A 89 23.93 -16.09 -8.75
CA GLY A 89 23.55 -16.87 -7.58
C GLY A 89 22.77 -16.01 -6.57
N VAL A 90 22.16 -16.69 -5.62
CA VAL A 90 21.35 -16.05 -4.56
C VAL A 90 21.88 -16.45 -3.21
N ARG A 91 22.21 -15.45 -2.37
CA ARG A 91 22.43 -15.66 -0.95
C ARG A 91 21.17 -15.25 -0.19
N THR A 92 20.58 -16.20 0.54
CA THR A 92 19.39 -15.93 1.35
C THR A 92 19.77 -15.72 2.81
N ILE A 93 19.25 -14.66 3.42
CA ILE A 93 19.39 -14.34 4.85
C ILE A 93 17.99 -14.25 5.44
N THR A 94 17.70 -15.04 6.47
CA THR A 94 16.44 -14.92 7.22
C THR A 94 16.61 -13.88 8.33
N HIS A 95 15.79 -12.83 8.32
CA HIS A 95 15.75 -11.80 9.35
C HIS A 95 14.31 -11.43 9.68
N GLY A 96 13.94 -11.37 10.96
CA GLY A 96 12.55 -11.08 11.37
C GLY A 96 11.52 -12.06 10.78
N ARG A 97 11.89 -13.34 10.62
CA ARG A 97 11.08 -14.39 9.98
C ARG A 97 10.72 -14.12 8.52
N ARG A 98 11.53 -13.35 7.81
CA ARG A 98 11.45 -13.08 6.37
C ARG A 98 12.76 -13.43 5.71
N ASP A 99 12.67 -13.94 4.49
CA ASP A 99 13.83 -14.24 3.69
C ASP A 99 14.16 -13.05 2.79
N TYR A 100 15.42 -12.65 2.84
CA TYR A 100 16.01 -11.60 2.02
C TYR A 100 16.97 -12.27 1.06
N HIS A 101 16.72 -12.10 -0.22
CA HIS A 101 17.50 -12.70 -1.30
C HIS A 101 18.46 -11.66 -1.87
N LEU A 102 19.75 -11.87 -1.67
CA LEU A 102 20.81 -10.98 -2.11
C LEU A 102 21.47 -11.54 -3.37
N GLY A 103 21.63 -10.71 -4.37
CA GLY A 103 22.27 -11.06 -5.64
C GLY A 103 22.25 -9.90 -6.61
N THR A 104 22.42 -10.19 -7.90
CA THR A 104 22.46 -9.20 -8.97
C THR A 104 21.39 -9.51 -10.01
N VAL A 105 20.73 -8.50 -10.51
CA VAL A 105 19.77 -8.58 -11.62
C VAL A 105 20.10 -7.51 -12.64
N HIS A 106 20.42 -7.90 -13.87
CA HIS A 106 20.87 -7.01 -14.94
C HIS A 106 22.04 -6.10 -14.51
N GLY A 107 23.05 -6.67 -13.83
CA GLY A 107 24.18 -5.93 -13.30
C GLY A 107 23.92 -5.05 -12.08
N THR A 108 22.67 -4.96 -11.61
CA THR A 108 22.29 -4.15 -10.45
C THR A 108 22.26 -5.02 -9.19
N PRO A 109 23.05 -4.71 -8.14
CA PRO A 109 22.94 -5.38 -6.85
C PRO A 109 21.55 -5.13 -6.23
N CYS A 110 20.90 -6.21 -5.79
CA CYS A 110 19.55 -6.16 -5.25
C CYS A 110 19.42 -6.95 -3.95
N VAL A 111 18.52 -6.51 -3.09
CA VAL A 111 17.95 -7.29 -2.00
C VAL A 111 16.45 -7.42 -2.25
N VAL A 112 16.01 -8.64 -2.56
CA VAL A 112 14.60 -8.94 -2.88
C VAL A 112 13.95 -9.64 -1.71
N THR A 113 12.75 -9.20 -1.31
CA THR A 113 12.04 -9.80 -0.17
C THR A 113 10.53 -9.64 -0.29
N LEU A 114 9.79 -10.43 0.49
CA LEU A 114 8.34 -10.29 0.63
C LEU A 114 8.00 -9.48 1.88
N ALA A 115 7.28 -8.39 1.69
CA ALA A 115 6.77 -7.56 2.79
C ALA A 115 5.73 -8.28 3.64
N ARG A 116 4.97 -9.21 3.06
CA ARG A 116 3.68 -9.70 3.53
C ARG A 116 2.61 -8.61 3.44
N VAL A 117 1.38 -8.94 3.86
CA VAL A 117 0.23 -8.04 3.71
C VAL A 117 0.09 -7.14 4.94
N GLY A 118 -0.24 -5.88 4.68
CA GLY A 118 -0.60 -4.88 5.67
C GLY A 118 0.53 -3.94 6.09
N LYS A 119 0.15 -2.79 6.60
CA LYS A 119 1.04 -1.66 6.90
C LYS A 119 2.15 -1.98 7.89
N VAL A 120 1.84 -2.70 8.96
CA VAL A 120 2.85 -3.09 9.97
C VAL A 120 3.87 -4.05 9.38
N ALA A 121 3.43 -5.02 8.58
CA ALA A 121 4.31 -5.96 7.91
C ALA A 121 5.26 -5.25 6.94
N ALA A 122 4.73 -4.32 6.16
CA ALA A 122 5.47 -3.50 5.22
C ALA A 122 6.51 -2.61 5.92
N ALA A 123 6.10 -1.87 6.97
CA ALA A 123 6.99 -1.01 7.76
C ALA A 123 8.15 -1.79 8.39
N ALA A 124 7.87 -2.97 8.98
CA ALA A 124 8.90 -3.82 9.57
C ALA A 124 9.90 -4.32 8.52
N THR A 125 9.43 -4.65 7.31
CA THR A 125 10.27 -5.17 6.23
C THR A 125 11.16 -4.07 5.64
N VAL A 126 10.61 -2.89 5.35
CA VAL A 126 11.39 -1.78 4.81
C VAL A 126 12.41 -1.26 5.82
N SER A 127 12.06 -1.21 7.12
CA SER A 127 13.02 -0.88 8.18
C SER A 127 14.20 -1.85 8.21
N ALA A 128 13.95 -3.15 8.02
CA ALA A 128 15.02 -4.14 7.93
C ALA A 128 15.88 -3.94 6.67
N LEU A 129 15.29 -3.64 5.51
CA LEU A 129 16.05 -3.32 4.29
C LEU A 129 16.99 -2.13 4.51
N ILE A 130 16.52 -1.08 5.18
CA ILE A 130 17.31 0.11 5.46
C ILE A 130 18.42 -0.19 6.46
N HIS A 131 18.11 -0.82 7.59
CA HIS A 131 19.06 -0.93 8.71
C HIS A 131 19.93 -2.17 8.68
N ALA A 132 19.43 -3.30 8.19
CA ALA A 132 20.19 -4.55 8.17
C ALA A 132 20.88 -4.79 6.83
N PHE A 133 20.35 -4.25 5.73
CA PHE A 133 20.87 -4.49 4.38
C PHE A 133 21.41 -3.23 3.70
N ASP A 134 21.30 -2.07 4.33
CA ASP A 134 21.85 -0.79 3.87
C ASP A 134 21.49 -0.48 2.40
N VAL A 135 20.22 -0.64 2.05
CA VAL A 135 19.76 -0.38 0.68
C VAL A 135 19.84 1.11 0.33
N GLU A 136 20.20 1.44 -0.92
CA GLU A 136 20.28 2.83 -1.38
C GLU A 136 18.92 3.44 -1.71
N ALA A 137 17.96 2.60 -2.11
CA ALA A 137 16.62 2.98 -2.48
C ALA A 137 15.69 1.77 -2.38
N VAL A 138 14.39 2.01 -2.40
CA VAL A 138 13.35 0.98 -2.29
C VAL A 138 12.41 1.07 -3.49
N VAL A 139 12.15 -0.06 -4.15
CA VAL A 139 11.10 -0.22 -5.16
C VAL A 139 10.09 -1.24 -4.66
N PHE A 140 8.82 -0.86 -4.65
CA PHE A 140 7.73 -1.72 -4.25
C PHE A 140 6.80 -1.99 -5.43
N THR A 141 6.70 -3.25 -5.83
CA THR A 141 5.83 -3.73 -6.91
C THR A 141 4.68 -4.56 -6.36
N GLY A 142 3.61 -4.67 -7.11
CA GLY A 142 2.48 -5.51 -6.76
C GLY A 142 1.18 -5.13 -7.48
N VAL A 143 0.07 -5.62 -6.94
CA VAL A 143 -1.26 -5.36 -7.47
C VAL A 143 -2.06 -4.40 -6.59
N ALA A 144 -3.12 -3.82 -7.12
CA ALA A 144 -4.02 -2.92 -6.41
C ALA A 144 -5.43 -2.93 -7.03
N GLY A 145 -6.43 -2.55 -6.25
CA GLY A 145 -7.76 -2.22 -6.74
C GLY A 145 -7.81 -0.82 -7.38
N GLY A 146 -8.49 -0.70 -8.52
CA GLY A 146 -8.67 0.57 -9.21
C GLY A 146 -9.75 1.42 -8.56
N VAL A 147 -9.38 2.64 -8.11
CA VAL A 147 -10.31 3.62 -7.52
C VAL A 147 -10.59 4.76 -8.49
N GLY A 148 -9.62 5.21 -9.25
CA GLY A 148 -9.77 6.30 -10.23
C GLY A 148 -10.79 5.97 -11.32
N ALA A 149 -11.59 6.97 -11.75
CA ALA A 149 -12.64 6.78 -12.75
C ALA A 149 -12.11 6.26 -14.10
N GLU A 150 -10.91 6.64 -14.47
CA GLU A 150 -10.26 6.27 -15.73
C GLU A 150 -9.42 4.98 -15.63
N VAL A 151 -9.18 4.48 -14.41
CA VAL A 151 -8.33 3.31 -14.16
C VAL A 151 -9.13 2.02 -14.35
N ARG A 152 -8.54 1.04 -15.03
CA ARG A 152 -9.18 -0.24 -15.39
C ARG A 152 -8.26 -1.41 -15.05
N VAL A 153 -8.84 -2.59 -14.92
CA VAL A 153 -8.08 -3.84 -14.75
C VAL A 153 -7.07 -4.00 -15.88
N GLY A 154 -5.84 -4.31 -15.50
CA GLY A 154 -4.68 -4.40 -16.38
C GLY A 154 -3.89 -3.10 -16.53
N ASP A 155 -4.43 -1.95 -16.14
CA ASP A 155 -3.67 -0.69 -16.13
C ASP A 155 -2.55 -0.73 -15.08
N ILE A 156 -1.58 0.16 -15.24
CA ILE A 156 -0.44 0.29 -14.35
C ILE A 156 -0.47 1.69 -13.73
N VAL A 157 -0.33 1.76 -12.41
CA VAL A 157 -0.25 3.02 -11.67
C VAL A 157 1.12 3.14 -11.03
N VAL A 158 1.87 4.19 -11.37
CA VAL A 158 3.11 4.59 -10.68
C VAL A 158 2.78 5.72 -9.71
N ALA A 159 3.14 5.55 -8.46
CA ALA A 159 2.85 6.56 -7.45
C ALA A 159 3.68 7.83 -7.64
N ASP A 160 3.01 8.99 -7.64
CA ASP A 160 3.64 10.28 -7.39
C ASP A 160 3.61 10.57 -5.88
N THR A 161 2.52 10.18 -5.22
CA THR A 161 2.33 10.31 -3.76
C THR A 161 1.58 9.10 -3.21
N LEU A 162 1.76 8.86 -1.91
CA LEU A 162 1.09 7.80 -1.16
C LEU A 162 0.44 8.37 0.10
N LEU A 163 -0.69 7.78 0.53
CA LEU A 163 -1.47 8.23 1.69
C LEU A 163 -2.11 7.05 2.39
N GLN A 164 -2.16 7.06 3.74
CA GLN A 164 -2.91 6.07 4.53
C GLN A 164 -4.38 6.49 4.64
N HIS A 165 -5.27 5.83 3.90
CA HIS A 165 -6.69 6.22 3.83
C HIS A 165 -7.52 5.86 5.08
N ASP A 166 -7.03 4.93 5.89
CA ASP A 166 -7.66 4.46 7.12
C ASP A 166 -7.07 5.06 8.40
N LEU A 167 -6.11 5.99 8.28
CA LEU A 167 -5.56 6.72 9.42
C LEU A 167 -6.49 7.86 9.82
N ASP A 168 -7.08 7.74 11.01
CA ASP A 168 -7.95 8.75 11.58
C ASP A 168 -7.67 8.91 13.08
N ALA A 169 -7.04 10.01 13.44
CA ALA A 169 -6.76 10.39 14.82
C ALA A 169 -7.60 11.62 15.26
N SER A 170 -8.69 11.90 14.54
CA SER A 170 -9.58 13.01 14.89
C SER A 170 -10.31 12.76 16.23
N PRO A 171 -10.63 13.80 16.97
CA PRO A 171 -10.47 15.22 16.66
C PRO A 171 -9.09 15.80 17.06
N LEU A 172 -8.13 14.98 17.51
CA LEU A 172 -6.84 15.46 18.00
C LEU A 172 -5.92 15.92 16.87
N PHE A 173 -5.99 15.24 15.74
CA PHE A 173 -5.26 15.57 14.52
C PHE A 173 -6.21 15.52 13.32
N PRO A 174 -5.91 16.22 12.22
CA PRO A 174 -6.67 16.09 10.98
C PRO A 174 -6.71 14.64 10.48
N ARG A 175 -7.83 14.25 9.88
CA ARG A 175 -7.96 12.94 9.25
C ARG A 175 -6.87 12.75 8.18
N PHE A 176 -6.31 11.55 8.09
CA PHE A 176 -5.19 11.13 7.22
C PHE A 176 -3.83 11.70 7.61
N GLU A 177 -3.74 12.67 8.50
CA GLU A 177 -2.45 13.18 8.97
C GLU A 177 -1.79 12.19 9.93
N VAL A 178 -0.52 11.89 9.69
CA VAL A 178 0.29 11.12 10.64
C VAL A 178 0.57 12.02 11.84
N PRO A 179 0.05 11.67 13.04
CA PRO A 179 0.21 12.49 14.24
C PRO A 179 1.68 12.81 14.51
N LEU A 180 1.96 14.07 14.88
CA LEU A 180 3.28 14.61 15.19
C LEU A 180 4.25 14.69 13.99
N LEU A 181 3.93 14.11 12.85
CA LEU A 181 4.70 14.29 11.61
C LEU A 181 4.18 15.45 10.75
N GLY A 182 2.90 15.83 10.93
CA GLY A 182 2.28 16.95 10.23
C GLY A 182 2.08 16.72 8.72
N MET A 183 2.09 15.45 8.29
CA MET A 183 1.98 15.06 6.90
C MET A 183 0.93 13.97 6.72
N SER A 184 0.19 14.05 5.61
CA SER A 184 -0.74 12.99 5.18
C SER A 184 -0.26 12.29 3.90
N ARG A 185 0.54 12.97 3.09
CA ARG A 185 1.00 12.48 1.79
C ARG A 185 2.53 12.37 1.76
N PHE A 186 3.02 11.24 1.32
CA PHE A 186 4.44 10.94 1.15
C PHE A 186 4.77 10.89 -0.33
N ALA A 187 5.65 11.77 -0.78
CA ALA A 187 6.08 11.80 -2.17
C ALA A 187 6.96 10.59 -2.49
N ALA A 188 6.75 9.97 -3.65
CA ALA A 188 7.74 9.08 -4.23
C ALA A 188 8.98 9.87 -4.66
N ASP A 189 10.13 9.20 -4.74
CA ASP A 189 11.31 9.82 -5.36
C ASP A 189 11.06 10.03 -6.86
N ALA A 190 11.16 11.28 -7.30
CA ALA A 190 10.80 11.66 -8.66
C ALA A 190 11.66 10.95 -9.71
N THR A 191 12.96 10.80 -9.46
CA THR A 191 13.88 10.13 -10.40
C THR A 191 13.56 8.64 -10.54
N LEU A 192 13.30 7.97 -9.41
CA LEU A 192 12.91 6.55 -9.42
C LEU A 192 11.53 6.36 -10.06
N ALA A 193 10.55 7.21 -9.73
CA ALA A 193 9.21 7.16 -10.30
C ALA A 193 9.22 7.41 -11.82
N ASP A 194 9.99 8.36 -12.31
CA ASP A 194 10.16 8.63 -13.75
C ASP A 194 10.77 7.43 -14.49
N ARG A 195 11.81 6.83 -13.92
CA ARG A 195 12.45 5.63 -14.49
C ARG A 195 11.50 4.44 -14.49
N LEU A 196 10.70 4.29 -13.43
CA LEU A 196 9.73 3.22 -13.30
C LEU A 196 8.57 3.41 -14.29
N ALA A 197 8.07 4.63 -14.45
CA ALA A 197 7.07 4.98 -15.45
C ALA A 197 7.58 4.71 -16.88
N ALA A 198 8.79 5.12 -17.20
CA ALA A 198 9.40 4.82 -18.50
C ALA A 198 9.58 3.31 -18.76
N ALA A 199 9.84 2.50 -17.73
CA ALA A 199 9.88 1.06 -17.85
C ALA A 199 8.48 0.46 -18.11
N CYS A 200 7.44 0.99 -17.44
CA CYS A 200 6.04 0.62 -17.68
C CYS A 200 5.58 1.00 -19.10
N GLU A 201 5.89 2.20 -19.55
CA GLU A 201 5.58 2.66 -20.91
C GLU A 201 6.23 1.80 -21.99
N ARG A 202 7.51 1.43 -21.81
CA ARG A 202 8.18 0.48 -22.71
C ARG A 202 7.52 -0.91 -22.71
N PHE A 203 7.14 -1.42 -21.54
CA PHE A 203 6.40 -2.68 -21.46
C PHE A 203 5.08 -2.59 -22.24
N VAL A 204 4.31 -1.52 -22.04
CA VAL A 204 3.05 -1.32 -22.78
C VAL A 204 3.27 -1.23 -24.28
N ALA A 205 4.28 -0.48 -24.73
CA ALA A 205 4.58 -0.32 -26.16
C ALA A 205 5.05 -1.62 -26.84
N GLU A 206 5.80 -2.45 -26.12
CA GLU A 206 6.42 -3.66 -26.68
C GLU A 206 5.55 -4.91 -26.52
N GLU A 207 4.84 -5.04 -25.40
CA GLU A 207 4.11 -6.26 -25.02
C GLU A 207 2.64 -6.03 -24.62
N GLY A 208 2.17 -4.77 -24.51
CA GLY A 208 0.83 -4.44 -24.02
C GLY A 208 -0.28 -5.12 -24.82
N ALA A 209 -0.25 -5.05 -26.15
CA ALA A 209 -1.25 -5.66 -26.99
C ALA A 209 -1.22 -7.21 -26.90
N ALA A 210 -0.04 -7.81 -26.83
CA ALA A 210 0.12 -9.27 -26.68
C ALA A 210 -0.38 -9.75 -25.32
N SER A 211 -0.06 -8.98 -24.25
CA SER A 211 -0.55 -9.25 -22.90
C SER A 211 -2.08 -9.14 -22.82
N ALA A 212 -2.65 -8.09 -23.40
CA ALA A 212 -4.10 -7.91 -23.48
C ALA A 212 -4.79 -9.09 -24.17
N ALA A 213 -4.27 -9.52 -25.32
CA ALA A 213 -4.80 -10.66 -26.06
C ALA A 213 -4.66 -11.98 -25.28
N ARG A 214 -3.53 -12.18 -24.59
CA ARG A 214 -3.26 -13.41 -23.81
C ARG A 214 -4.21 -13.54 -22.62
N PHE A 215 -4.49 -12.44 -21.94
CA PHE A 215 -5.26 -12.44 -20.69
C PHE A 215 -6.72 -11.99 -20.85
N GLY A 216 -7.15 -11.69 -22.07
CA GLY A 216 -8.53 -11.27 -22.34
C GLY A 216 -8.86 -9.91 -21.74
N THR A 217 -7.87 -9.06 -21.54
CA THR A 217 -8.02 -7.69 -21.06
C THR A 217 -7.94 -6.69 -22.20
N ARG A 218 -8.15 -5.40 -21.92
CA ARG A 218 -7.78 -4.35 -22.87
C ARG A 218 -6.29 -4.07 -22.77
N GLU A 219 -5.75 -3.39 -23.78
CA GLU A 219 -4.37 -2.91 -23.74
C GLU A 219 -4.16 -1.99 -22.52
N PRO A 220 -3.12 -2.26 -21.69
CA PRO A 220 -2.86 -1.51 -20.48
C PRO A 220 -2.47 -0.07 -20.76
N ARG A 221 -2.78 0.81 -19.82
CA ARG A 221 -2.31 2.20 -19.81
C ARG A 221 -1.48 2.45 -18.56
N VAL A 222 -0.53 3.37 -18.66
CA VAL A 222 0.26 3.84 -17.52
C VAL A 222 -0.35 5.13 -17.00
N HIS A 223 -0.61 5.17 -15.70
CA HIS A 223 -1.11 6.33 -14.98
C HIS A 223 -0.09 6.73 -13.91
N ARG A 224 -0.10 8.01 -13.54
CA ARG A 224 0.68 8.54 -12.42
C ARG A 224 -0.22 9.29 -11.48
N GLY A 225 0.00 9.16 -10.17
CA GLY A 225 -0.78 9.90 -9.18
C GLY A 225 -0.80 9.27 -7.80
N LEU A 226 -1.91 9.48 -7.08
CA LEU A 226 -2.07 9.04 -5.71
C LEU A 226 -2.42 7.55 -5.62
N ILE A 227 -1.60 6.79 -4.87
CA ILE A 227 -1.94 5.44 -4.39
C ILE A 227 -2.27 5.55 -2.90
N ILE A 228 -3.38 4.95 -2.48
CA ILE A 228 -3.82 4.96 -1.09
C ILE A 228 -3.71 3.58 -0.47
N SER A 229 -3.29 3.54 0.82
CA SER A 229 -3.08 2.28 1.55
C SER A 229 -3.91 2.20 2.82
N GLY A 230 -4.37 1.00 3.16
CA GLY A 230 -5.06 0.74 4.43
C GLY A 230 -5.07 -0.75 4.79
N ASP A 231 -5.30 -1.08 6.06
CA ASP A 231 -5.30 -2.47 6.54
C ASP A 231 -6.65 -3.18 6.26
N GLN A 232 -7.32 -2.81 5.17
CA GLN A 232 -8.57 -3.42 4.72
C GLN A 232 -8.50 -3.73 3.22
N PHE A 233 -8.89 -4.95 2.85
CA PHE A 233 -9.14 -5.29 1.46
C PHE A 233 -10.48 -4.66 1.03
N VAL A 234 -10.41 -3.67 0.14
CA VAL A 234 -11.60 -2.94 -0.34
C VAL A 234 -12.27 -3.77 -1.42
N ALA A 235 -13.44 -4.34 -1.10
CA ALA A 235 -14.19 -5.24 -1.97
C ALA A 235 -15.69 -4.91 -1.94
N SER A 236 -16.07 -3.63 -1.99
CA SER A 236 -17.44 -3.22 -2.10
C SER A 236 -17.60 -1.89 -2.82
N ALA A 237 -18.64 -1.76 -3.64
CA ALA A 237 -18.94 -0.52 -4.35
C ALA A 237 -19.14 0.67 -3.38
N VAL A 238 -19.72 0.43 -2.20
CA VAL A 238 -19.90 1.46 -1.16
C VAL A 238 -18.55 1.90 -0.60
N GLY A 239 -17.63 0.96 -0.35
CA GLY A 239 -16.28 1.27 0.14
C GLY A 239 -15.50 2.11 -0.85
N VAL A 240 -15.52 1.72 -2.14
CA VAL A 240 -14.88 2.50 -3.21
C VAL A 240 -15.46 3.90 -3.32
N GLN A 241 -16.79 4.04 -3.27
CA GLN A 241 -17.43 5.36 -3.36
C GLN A 241 -17.02 6.24 -2.20
N ALA A 242 -16.97 5.71 -0.97
CA ALA A 242 -16.51 6.45 0.19
C ALA A 242 -15.05 6.92 0.06
N LEU A 243 -14.17 6.10 -0.56
CA LEU A 243 -12.79 6.49 -0.85
C LEU A 243 -12.73 7.60 -1.91
N ARG A 244 -13.52 7.49 -2.99
CA ARG A 244 -13.62 8.52 -4.04
C ARG A 244 -14.12 9.86 -3.50
N ASP A 245 -15.09 9.82 -2.60
CA ASP A 245 -15.64 11.03 -1.98
C ASP A 245 -14.61 11.71 -1.06
N ALA A 246 -13.85 10.92 -0.33
CA ALA A 246 -12.85 11.42 0.61
C ALA A 246 -11.53 11.82 -0.07
N LEU A 247 -11.13 11.12 -1.14
CA LEU A 247 -9.85 11.26 -1.84
C LEU A 247 -10.09 11.18 -3.37
N PRO A 248 -10.69 12.21 -3.97
CA PRO A 248 -11.14 12.18 -5.37
C PRO A 248 -10.01 12.06 -6.41
N ASP A 249 -8.77 12.33 -6.01
CA ASP A 249 -7.57 12.16 -6.83
C ASP A 249 -6.88 10.79 -6.68
N ALA A 250 -7.43 9.90 -5.84
CA ALA A 250 -6.89 8.54 -5.71
C ALA A 250 -7.10 7.72 -6.98
N LEU A 251 -6.04 7.05 -7.43
CA LEU A 251 -6.06 6.18 -8.60
C LEU A 251 -6.18 4.70 -8.22
N ALA A 252 -5.48 4.27 -7.17
CA ALA A 252 -5.43 2.88 -6.76
C ALA A 252 -5.44 2.76 -5.23
N VAL A 253 -5.97 1.63 -4.73
CA VAL A 253 -6.00 1.26 -3.31
C VAL A 253 -5.32 -0.10 -3.10
N GLU A 254 -4.46 -0.16 -2.09
CA GLU A 254 -3.72 -1.37 -1.70
C GLU A 254 -3.45 -1.34 -0.18
N MET A 255 -2.53 -2.16 0.35
CA MET A 255 -2.42 -2.32 1.80
C MET A 255 -1.04 -2.02 2.40
N GLU A 256 -0.02 -1.55 1.65
CA GLU A 256 1.37 -1.44 2.12
C GLU A 256 2.09 -0.14 1.75
N GLY A 257 1.89 0.34 0.54
CA GLY A 257 2.74 1.35 -0.10
C GLY A 257 2.93 2.63 0.69
N ALA A 258 1.86 3.15 1.32
CA ALA A 258 1.96 4.37 2.11
C ALA A 258 2.79 4.16 3.40
N ALA A 259 2.75 2.97 4.00
CA ALA A 259 3.58 2.64 5.14
C ALA A 259 5.07 2.54 4.75
N ILE A 260 5.36 1.97 3.58
CA ILE A 260 6.72 1.94 3.02
C ILE A 260 7.21 3.36 2.75
N ALA A 261 6.39 4.19 2.09
CA ALA A 261 6.75 5.56 1.76
C ALA A 261 6.97 6.42 3.01
N GLN A 262 6.15 6.26 4.04
CA GLN A 262 6.34 6.94 5.33
C GLN A 262 7.68 6.56 5.95
N VAL A 263 7.99 5.27 6.09
CA VAL A 263 9.27 4.82 6.67
C VAL A 263 10.45 5.31 5.84
N CYS A 264 10.38 5.22 4.52
CA CYS A 264 11.42 5.73 3.63
C CYS A 264 11.61 7.24 3.80
N HIS A 265 10.53 8.02 3.94
CA HIS A 265 10.57 9.44 4.22
C HIS A 265 11.28 9.75 5.54
N GLU A 266 10.91 9.07 6.63
CA GLU A 266 11.49 9.29 7.96
C GLU A 266 12.98 8.95 8.03
N TYR A 267 13.44 7.99 7.20
CA TYR A 267 14.86 7.61 7.14
C TYR A 267 15.63 8.25 5.97
N GLY A 268 14.99 9.11 5.18
CA GLY A 268 15.64 9.77 4.03
C GLY A 268 16.09 8.81 2.93
N VAL A 269 15.38 7.69 2.74
CA VAL A 269 15.68 6.70 1.71
C VAL A 269 14.73 6.89 0.53
N PRO A 270 15.23 7.07 -0.71
CA PRO A 270 14.38 7.18 -1.89
C PRO A 270 13.49 5.95 -2.07
N CYS A 271 12.22 6.15 -2.43
CA CYS A 271 11.31 5.05 -2.77
C CYS A 271 10.43 5.34 -3.97
N ALA A 272 10.06 4.28 -4.69
CA ALA A 272 9.04 4.31 -5.73
C ALA A 272 8.12 3.10 -5.62
N VAL A 273 6.86 3.29 -6.00
CA VAL A 273 5.81 2.26 -5.91
C VAL A 273 5.10 2.15 -7.25
N VAL A 274 4.93 0.92 -7.72
CA VAL A 274 4.16 0.60 -8.92
C VAL A 274 3.11 -0.47 -8.60
N ARG A 275 1.93 -0.30 -9.16
CA ARG A 275 0.81 -1.23 -9.02
C ARG A 275 0.21 -1.58 -10.36
N THR A 276 -0.06 -2.84 -10.58
CA THR A 276 -0.92 -3.30 -11.67
C THR A 276 -2.33 -3.50 -11.14
N ILE A 277 -3.31 -2.98 -11.84
CA ILE A 277 -4.70 -3.02 -11.38
C ILE A 277 -5.28 -4.41 -11.61
N SER A 278 -5.57 -5.11 -10.53
CA SER A 278 -6.09 -6.47 -10.51
C SER A 278 -7.62 -6.55 -10.54
N ASP A 279 -8.27 -5.52 -10.02
CA ASP A 279 -9.72 -5.45 -9.82
C ASP A 279 -10.18 -3.99 -9.74
N THR A 280 -11.48 -3.77 -9.71
CA THR A 280 -12.11 -2.44 -9.59
C THR A 280 -12.57 -2.13 -8.17
N ALA A 281 -12.05 -2.88 -7.19
CA ALA A 281 -12.36 -2.77 -5.77
C ALA A 281 -13.87 -2.84 -5.46
N ASP A 282 -14.66 -3.47 -6.36
CA ASP A 282 -16.11 -3.65 -6.26
C ASP A 282 -16.49 -5.03 -5.68
N ASP A 283 -17.76 -5.40 -5.78
CA ASP A 283 -18.30 -6.65 -5.24
C ASP A 283 -17.71 -7.92 -5.90
N HIS A 284 -17.02 -7.78 -7.04
CA HIS A 284 -16.31 -8.85 -7.74
C HIS A 284 -14.80 -8.85 -7.50
N ALA A 285 -14.29 -7.88 -6.73
CA ALA A 285 -12.87 -7.65 -6.51
C ALA A 285 -12.12 -8.91 -6.07
N THR A 286 -12.67 -9.69 -5.13
CA THR A 286 -12.00 -10.89 -4.60
C THR A 286 -11.73 -11.93 -5.69
N GLN A 287 -12.70 -12.19 -6.58
CA GLN A 287 -12.53 -13.17 -7.65
C GLN A 287 -11.55 -12.64 -8.71
N SER A 288 -11.70 -11.39 -9.11
CA SER A 288 -10.81 -10.73 -10.08
C SER A 288 -9.37 -10.69 -9.58
N PHE A 289 -9.16 -10.30 -8.32
CA PHE A 289 -7.87 -10.29 -7.65
C PHE A 289 -7.17 -11.66 -7.69
N VAL A 290 -7.85 -12.74 -7.29
CA VAL A 290 -7.25 -14.08 -7.27
C VAL A 290 -6.85 -14.54 -8.66
N SER A 291 -7.71 -14.35 -9.67
CA SER A 291 -7.39 -14.71 -11.05
C SER A 291 -6.22 -13.89 -11.58
N PHE A 292 -6.24 -12.57 -11.38
CA PHE A 292 -5.18 -11.67 -11.83
C PHE A 292 -3.84 -12.00 -11.16
N LEU A 293 -3.84 -12.20 -9.85
CA LEU A 293 -2.65 -12.53 -9.08
C LEU A 293 -2.00 -13.82 -9.57
N THR A 294 -2.81 -14.84 -9.87
CA THR A 294 -2.31 -16.16 -10.28
C THR A 294 -1.79 -16.17 -11.71
N GLU A 295 -2.43 -15.42 -12.62
CA GLU A 295 -2.20 -15.56 -14.05
C GLU A 295 -1.36 -14.42 -14.65
N ILE A 296 -1.47 -13.20 -14.09
CA ILE A 296 -1.01 -11.97 -14.75
C ILE A 296 0.07 -11.24 -13.96
N ALA A 297 -0.08 -11.09 -12.65
CA ALA A 297 0.73 -10.21 -11.81
C ALA A 297 2.24 -10.46 -11.97
N GLY A 298 2.67 -11.72 -11.93
CA GLY A 298 4.07 -12.10 -12.09
C GLY A 298 4.65 -11.72 -13.45
N THR A 299 3.87 -11.89 -14.53
CA THR A 299 4.30 -11.51 -15.88
C THR A 299 4.53 -10.00 -16.01
N TYR A 300 3.61 -9.20 -15.50
CA TYR A 300 3.74 -7.73 -15.52
C TYR A 300 4.91 -7.26 -14.65
N SER A 301 4.99 -7.71 -13.41
CA SER A 301 6.08 -7.33 -12.51
C SER A 301 7.45 -7.69 -13.09
N ASN A 302 7.61 -8.91 -13.61
CA ASN A 302 8.86 -9.36 -14.21
C ASN A 302 9.24 -8.50 -15.43
N ALA A 303 8.29 -8.25 -16.33
CA ALA A 303 8.55 -7.45 -17.54
C ALA A 303 8.91 -5.99 -17.21
N ILE A 304 8.23 -5.38 -16.23
CA ILE A 304 8.49 -4.01 -15.79
C ILE A 304 9.83 -3.91 -15.06
N LEU A 305 10.09 -4.80 -14.09
CA LEU A 305 11.33 -4.79 -13.32
C LEU A 305 12.56 -5.09 -14.17
N THR A 306 12.46 -6.00 -15.14
CA THR A 306 13.52 -6.28 -16.11
C THR A 306 13.91 -5.00 -16.87
N ARG A 307 12.93 -4.24 -17.36
CA ARG A 307 13.18 -2.97 -18.07
C ARG A 307 13.72 -1.87 -17.16
N PHE A 308 13.22 -1.81 -15.96
CA PHE A 308 13.67 -0.84 -14.96
C PHE A 308 15.12 -1.07 -14.55
N LEU A 309 15.50 -2.32 -14.28
CA LEU A 309 16.86 -2.70 -13.87
C LEU A 309 17.84 -2.65 -15.03
N GLY A 310 17.45 -3.14 -16.21
CA GLY A 310 18.29 -3.13 -17.41
C GLY A 310 18.69 -1.72 -17.88
N ALA A 311 17.87 -0.71 -17.60
CA ALA A 311 18.21 0.68 -17.89
C ALA A 311 19.30 1.26 -16.96
N ARG A 312 19.65 0.62 -15.85
CA ARG A 312 20.74 1.02 -14.94
C ARG A 312 22.12 0.64 -15.47
N GLY A 313 22.23 -0.46 -16.20
CA GLY A 313 23.49 -0.96 -16.75
C GLY A 313 23.95 -0.27 -18.03
N ALA A 314 23.18 0.68 -18.56
CA ALA A 314 23.45 1.36 -19.83
C ALA A 314 24.05 2.78 -19.70
N VAL A 315 24.59 3.15 -18.52
CA VAL A 315 25.27 4.44 -18.26
C VAL A 315 26.75 4.22 -18.02
#